data_21582c1c82f371aca2e47bc27759312e
#
_entry.id   21582c1c82f371aca2e47bc27759312e
#
_cell.length_a   1.000
_cell.length_b   1.000
_cell.length_c   1.000
_cell.angle_alpha   90.00
_cell.angle_beta   90.00
_cell.angle_gamma   90.00
#
_symmetry.space_group_name_H-M   'P 1'
#
loop_
_entity.id
_entity.type
_entity.pdbx_description
1 polymer ?
#
loop_
_entity_poly.entity_id
_entity_poly.type
_entity_poly.pdbx_seq_one_letter_code
_entity_poly.pdbx_strand_id
1 'polypeptide(L)'
;MMGVQEKIRNQVTENSIVLYMKGTPQFPQCGFSGATVQILKACGVKGFTAVDVLADPEIREGIKAYSNWPTVPQLYIKGEFVGGADIVRDMHSQGELQKLLDSALAG
;
A
#
# COMPACT_ATOMS: atom_id res chain seq x y z
N MET A 1 7.85 24.57 -2.98
CA MET A 1 6.63 23.74 -3.02
C MET A 1 6.99 22.31 -3.37
N MET A 2 6.44 21.36 -2.62
CA MET A 2 6.76 19.95 -2.81
C MET A 2 6.00 19.38 -4.02
N GLY A 3 6.72 18.73 -4.94
CA GLY A 3 6.08 18.02 -6.04
C GLY A 3 5.46 16.71 -5.59
N VAL A 4 4.62 16.11 -6.44
CA VAL A 4 3.89 14.88 -6.09
C VAL A 4 4.85 13.71 -5.83
N GLN A 5 5.94 13.61 -6.57
CA GLN A 5 6.90 12.52 -6.39
C GLN A 5 7.60 12.62 -5.04
N GLU A 6 7.95 13.82 -4.60
CA GLU A 6 8.55 14.04 -3.30
C GLU A 6 7.54 13.77 -2.18
N LYS A 7 6.29 14.16 -2.37
CA LYS A 7 5.22 13.89 -1.42
C LYS A 7 5.02 12.39 -1.23
N ILE A 8 5.01 11.63 -2.31
CA ILE A 8 4.88 10.16 -2.25
C ILE A 8 6.08 9.55 -1.53
N ARG A 9 7.29 9.99 -1.88
CA ARG A 9 8.50 9.50 -1.23
C ARG A 9 8.45 9.72 0.27
N ASN A 10 8.01 10.89 0.69
CA ASN A 10 7.88 11.19 2.12
C ASN A 10 6.83 10.31 2.79
N GLN A 11 5.69 10.08 2.13
CA GLN A 11 4.66 9.20 2.66
C GLN A 11 5.19 7.79 2.92
N VAL A 12 5.88 7.21 1.93
CA VAL A 12 6.34 5.82 2.04
C VAL A 12 7.55 5.65 2.94
N THR A 13 8.37 6.67 3.11
CA THR A 13 9.55 6.57 3.97
C THR A 13 9.25 6.93 5.42
N GLU A 14 8.28 7.79 5.67
CA GLU A 14 7.91 8.22 7.02
C GLU A 14 6.93 7.27 7.72
N ASN A 15 6.39 6.29 6.99
CA ASN A 15 5.43 5.33 7.52
C ASN A 15 5.88 3.91 7.20
N SER A 16 5.78 3.01 8.17
CA SER A 16 6.26 1.63 7.99
C SER A 16 5.46 0.86 6.95
N ILE A 17 4.14 1.07 6.93
CA ILE A 17 3.24 0.38 6.00
C ILE A 17 2.32 1.41 5.37
N VAL A 18 2.34 1.51 4.05
CA VAL A 18 1.49 2.43 3.30
C VAL A 18 0.77 1.66 2.20
N LEU A 19 -0.54 1.85 2.14
CA LEU A 19 -1.37 1.25 1.09
C LEU A 19 -2.04 2.37 0.29
N TYR A 20 -1.70 2.44 -1.00
CA TYR A 20 -2.41 3.31 -1.95
C TYR A 20 -3.58 2.50 -2.48
N MET A 21 -4.79 2.99 -2.28
CA MET A 21 -6.00 2.23 -2.57
C MET A 21 -7.11 3.13 -3.11
N LYS A 22 -8.14 2.52 -3.65
CA LYS A 22 -9.36 3.21 -4.06
C LYS A 22 -10.37 3.12 -2.92
N GLY A 23 -10.70 4.28 -2.36
CA GLY A 23 -11.53 4.40 -1.17
C GLY A 23 -10.70 4.35 0.11
N THR A 24 -11.34 3.96 1.19
CA THR A 24 -10.71 3.86 2.51
C THR A 24 -10.79 2.43 3.03
N PRO A 25 -10.01 2.06 4.05
CA PRO A 25 -10.09 0.71 4.61
C PRO A 25 -11.48 0.33 5.09
N GLN A 26 -12.25 1.29 5.59
CA GLN A 26 -13.62 1.07 6.06
C GLN A 26 -14.62 1.02 4.91
N PHE A 27 -14.35 1.74 3.83
CA PHE A 27 -15.23 1.85 2.66
C PHE A 27 -14.44 1.72 1.36
N PRO A 28 -13.89 0.52 1.06
CA PRO A 28 -13.14 0.33 -0.18
C PRO A 28 -14.07 0.50 -1.38
N GLN A 29 -13.56 1.16 -2.42
CA GLN A 29 -14.32 1.41 -3.66
C GLN A 29 -13.88 0.48 -4.80
N CYS A 30 -13.09 -0.54 -4.50
CA CYS A 30 -12.56 -1.48 -5.46
C CYS A 30 -12.36 -2.82 -4.76
N GLY A 31 -12.79 -3.91 -5.40
CA GLY A 31 -12.66 -5.24 -4.82
C GLY A 31 -11.21 -5.63 -4.53
N PHE A 32 -10.29 -5.23 -5.40
CA PHE A 32 -8.86 -5.51 -5.18
C PHE A 32 -8.30 -4.73 -3.99
N SER A 33 -8.72 -3.47 -3.83
CA SER A 33 -8.33 -2.67 -2.67
C SER A 33 -8.88 -3.27 -1.37
N GLY A 34 -10.13 -3.67 -1.39
CA GLY A 34 -10.77 -4.31 -0.23
C GLY A 34 -10.10 -5.62 0.16
N ALA A 35 -9.77 -6.44 -0.83
CA ALA A 35 -9.08 -7.71 -0.60
C ALA A 35 -7.70 -7.49 0.04
N THR A 36 -6.97 -6.49 -0.42
CA THR A 36 -5.65 -6.17 0.14
C THR A 36 -5.76 -5.72 1.59
N VAL A 37 -6.76 -4.90 1.91
CA VAL A 37 -7.02 -4.49 3.30
C VAL A 37 -7.29 -5.72 4.18
N GLN A 38 -8.11 -6.67 3.69
CA GLN A 38 -8.42 -7.87 4.45
C GLN A 38 -7.18 -8.74 4.69
N ILE A 39 -6.30 -8.82 3.70
CA ILE A 39 -5.04 -9.56 3.85
C ILE A 39 -4.17 -8.93 4.94
N LEU A 40 -4.03 -7.60 4.96
CA LEU A 40 -3.26 -6.92 6.00
C LEU A 40 -3.86 -7.17 7.38
N LYS A 41 -5.18 -7.14 7.50
CA LYS A 41 -5.85 -7.47 8.76
C LYS A 41 -5.60 -8.92 9.18
N ALA A 42 -5.65 -9.85 8.22
CA ALA A 42 -5.38 -11.27 8.49
C ALA A 42 -3.94 -11.50 8.97
N CYS A 43 -3.01 -10.65 8.55
CA CYS A 43 -1.63 -10.70 9.02
C CYS A 43 -1.43 -10.03 10.40
N GLY A 44 -2.49 -9.54 11.01
CA GLY A 44 -2.42 -8.91 12.32
C GLY A 44 -1.99 -7.46 12.31
N VAL A 45 -2.00 -6.81 11.16
CA VAL A 45 -1.66 -5.39 11.06
C VAL A 45 -2.82 -4.57 11.62
N LYS A 46 -2.58 -3.90 12.75
CA LYS A 46 -3.63 -3.14 13.44
C LYS A 46 -3.76 -1.71 12.91
N GLY A 47 -2.70 -1.16 12.36
CA GLY A 47 -2.71 0.17 11.81
C GLY A 47 -1.73 0.30 10.66
N PHE A 48 -2.16 0.96 9.61
CA PHE A 48 -1.29 1.31 8.49
C PHE A 48 -1.80 2.62 7.90
N THR A 49 -0.93 3.29 7.14
CA THR A 49 -1.31 4.51 6.46
C THR A 49 -1.99 4.15 5.14
N ALA A 50 -3.24 4.54 5.00
CA ALA A 50 -3.99 4.33 3.76
C ALA A 50 -4.13 5.66 3.03
N VAL A 51 -3.86 5.66 1.73
CA VAL A 51 -4.00 6.84 0.88
C VAL A 51 -5.07 6.54 -0.16
N ASP A 52 -6.18 7.30 -0.10
CA ASP A 52 -7.29 7.14 -1.04
C ASP A 52 -6.97 7.92 -2.32
N VAL A 53 -6.59 7.19 -3.37
CA VAL A 53 -6.22 7.81 -4.65
C VAL A 53 -7.42 8.39 -5.40
N LEU A 54 -8.65 8.04 -5.01
CA LEU A 54 -9.84 8.65 -5.60
C LEU A 54 -10.05 10.06 -5.07
N ALA A 55 -9.56 10.34 -3.87
CA ALA A 55 -9.65 11.68 -3.28
C ALA A 55 -8.56 12.61 -3.75
N ASP A 56 -7.51 12.09 -4.40
CA ASP A 56 -6.37 12.88 -4.84
C ASP A 56 -5.89 12.38 -6.21
N PRO A 57 -6.42 12.97 -7.31
CA PRO A 57 -6.03 12.56 -8.67
C PRO A 57 -4.55 12.72 -8.98
N GLU A 58 -3.89 13.70 -8.36
CA GLU A 58 -2.46 13.91 -8.56
C GLU A 58 -1.64 12.75 -7.98
N ILE A 59 -2.01 12.30 -6.79
CA ILE A 59 -1.40 11.11 -6.18
C ILE A 59 -1.70 9.86 -7.02
N ARG A 60 -2.93 9.75 -7.52
CA ARG A 60 -3.34 8.60 -8.34
C ARG A 60 -2.41 8.41 -9.54
N GLU A 61 -2.12 9.49 -10.26
CA GLU A 61 -1.22 9.43 -11.40
C GLU A 61 0.24 9.35 -10.97
N GLY A 62 0.59 10.07 -9.92
CA GLY A 62 1.96 10.11 -9.40
C GLY A 62 2.45 8.78 -8.88
N ILE A 63 1.58 8.01 -8.23
CA ILE A 63 2.00 6.71 -7.66
C ILE A 63 2.33 5.68 -8.75
N LYS A 64 1.65 5.75 -9.88
CA LYS A 64 1.94 4.86 -11.01
C LYS A 64 3.34 5.15 -11.56
N ALA A 65 3.68 6.43 -11.71
CA ALA A 65 5.01 6.83 -12.15
C ALA A 65 6.08 6.49 -11.12
N TYR A 66 5.78 6.70 -9.84
CA TYR A 66 6.72 6.45 -8.75
C TYR A 66 7.14 4.97 -8.70
N SER A 67 6.18 4.07 -8.80
CA SER A 67 6.42 2.62 -8.72
C SER A 67 6.76 1.99 -10.07
N ASN A 68 6.52 2.71 -11.16
CA ASN A 68 6.52 2.15 -12.51
C ASN A 68 5.53 0.97 -12.60
N TRP A 69 4.39 1.07 -11.93
CA TRP A 69 3.36 0.03 -11.88
C TRP A 69 2.01 0.65 -12.22
N PRO A 70 1.24 0.06 -13.15
CA PRO A 70 0.09 0.77 -13.76
C PRO A 70 -1.19 0.79 -12.94
N THR A 71 -1.30 -0.02 -11.90
CA THR A 71 -2.57 -0.21 -11.19
C THR A 71 -2.48 0.08 -9.69
N VAL A 72 -3.64 0.31 -9.08
CA VAL A 72 -3.84 0.45 -7.65
C VAL A 72 -4.81 -0.66 -7.23
N PRO A 73 -4.64 -1.35 -6.10
CA PRO A 73 -3.83 -0.95 -4.94
C PRO A 73 -2.32 -1.20 -5.11
N GLN A 74 -1.54 -0.48 -4.32
CA GLN A 74 -0.09 -0.67 -4.23
C GLN A 74 0.34 -0.64 -2.77
N LEU A 75 1.07 -1.67 -2.35
CA LEU A 75 1.55 -1.79 -0.97
C LEU A 75 3.03 -1.44 -0.89
N TYR A 76 3.37 -0.61 0.09
CA TYR A 76 4.74 -0.23 0.43
C TYR A 76 5.04 -0.62 1.86
N ILE A 77 6.20 -1.22 2.08
CA ILE A 77 6.68 -1.58 3.43
C ILE A 77 8.09 -1.05 3.58
N LYS A 78 8.32 -0.23 4.61
CA LYS A 78 9.62 0.41 4.86
C LYS A 78 10.15 1.17 3.65
N GLY A 79 9.28 1.85 2.94
CA GLY A 79 9.64 2.66 1.78
C GLY A 79 9.82 1.89 0.48
N GLU A 80 9.70 0.57 0.51
CA GLU A 80 9.89 -0.26 -0.68
C GLU A 80 8.55 -0.75 -1.24
N PHE A 81 8.44 -0.70 -2.55
CA PHE A 81 7.26 -1.21 -3.25
C PHE A 81 7.21 -2.73 -3.15
N VAL A 82 6.16 -3.26 -2.55
CA VAL A 82 5.96 -4.70 -2.43
C VAL A 82 5.23 -5.25 -3.66
N GLY A 83 4.14 -4.62 -4.05
CA GLY A 83 3.38 -5.05 -5.21
C GLY A 83 1.93 -4.62 -5.17
N GLY A 84 1.20 -5.04 -6.18
CA GLY A 84 -0.25 -4.85 -6.28
C GLY A 84 -1.01 -6.01 -5.64
N ALA A 85 -2.33 -6.04 -5.87
CA ALA A 85 -3.21 -7.02 -5.22
C ALA A 85 -2.81 -8.47 -5.45
N ASP A 86 -2.43 -8.82 -6.68
CA ASP A 86 -2.08 -10.21 -7.01
C ASP A 86 -0.80 -10.66 -6.31
N ILE A 87 0.20 -9.79 -6.29
CA ILE A 87 1.48 -10.10 -5.64
C ILE A 87 1.29 -10.22 -4.13
N VAL A 88 0.53 -9.29 -3.54
CA VAL A 88 0.24 -9.32 -2.10
C VAL A 88 -0.50 -10.61 -1.73
N ARG A 89 -1.49 -11.01 -2.53
CA ARG A 89 -2.23 -12.25 -2.32
C ARG A 89 -1.31 -13.47 -2.37
N ASP A 90 -0.45 -13.54 -3.38
CA ASP A 90 0.46 -14.68 -3.55
C ASP A 90 1.48 -14.75 -2.41
N MET A 91 2.05 -13.63 -2.01
CA MET A 91 2.97 -13.56 -0.87
C MET A 91 2.28 -13.99 0.43
N HIS A 92 1.02 -13.59 0.61
CA HIS A 92 0.24 -13.98 1.78
C HIS A 92 0.03 -15.49 1.82
N SER A 93 -0.36 -16.09 0.70
CA SER A 93 -0.62 -17.53 0.64
C SER A 93 0.65 -18.36 0.87
N GLN A 94 1.81 -17.81 0.55
CA GLN A 94 3.10 -18.48 0.72
C GLN A 94 3.76 -18.19 2.07
N GLY A 95 3.13 -17.37 2.91
CA GLY A 95 3.69 -16.99 4.21
C GLY A 95 4.78 -15.91 4.14
N GLU A 96 5.14 -15.45 2.96
CA GLU A 96 6.20 -14.46 2.77
C GLU A 96 5.79 -13.07 3.25
N LEU A 97 4.52 -12.71 3.05
CA LEU A 97 4.03 -11.40 3.48
C LEU A 97 4.08 -11.27 5.00
N GLN A 98 3.68 -12.31 5.72
CA GLN A 98 3.74 -12.31 7.19
C GLN A 98 5.17 -12.10 7.68
N LYS A 99 6.14 -12.78 7.06
CA LYS A 99 7.55 -12.64 7.43
C LYS A 99 8.03 -11.20 7.20
N LEU A 100 7.67 -10.63 6.06
CA LEU A 100 8.07 -9.26 5.71
C LEU A 100 7.45 -8.25 6.68
N LEU A 101 6.17 -8.41 7.00
CA LEU A 101 5.49 -7.53 7.95
C LEU A 101 6.06 -7.65 9.35
N ASP A 102 6.32 -8.87 9.82
CA ASP A 102 6.90 -9.11 11.14
C ASP A 102 8.28 -8.44 11.26
N SER A 103 9.09 -8.58 10.23
CA SER A 103 10.41 -7.95 10.18
C SER A 103 10.30 -6.42 10.21
N ALA A 104 9.36 -5.86 9.46
CA ALA A 104 9.17 -4.42 9.38
C ALA A 104 8.66 -3.82 10.69
N LEU A 105 7.82 -4.56 11.42
CA LEU A 105 7.20 -4.10 12.66
C LEU A 105 8.01 -4.43 13.91
N ALA A 106 9.01 -5.29 13.79
CA ALA A 106 9.85 -5.69 14.92
C ALA A 106 10.89 -4.65 15.30
N GLY A 107 11.21 -3.79 14.37
CA GLY A 107 12.20 -2.76 14.59
C GLY A 107 11.59 -1.41 14.76
#